data_694fcaedf267af3f1d1582aeab07834e
#
_entry.id   694fcaedf267af3f1d1582aeab07834e
#
_cell.length_a   1.000
_cell.length_b   1.000
_cell.length_c   1.000
_cell.angle_alpha   90.00
_cell.angle_beta   90.00
_cell.angle_gamma   90.00
#
_symmetry.space_group_name_H-M   'P 1'
#
loop_
_entity.id
_entity.type
_entity.pdbx_description
1 polymer ?
#
loop_
_entity_poly.entity_id
_entity_poly.type
_entity_poly.pdbx_seq_one_letter_code
_entity_poly.pdbx_strand_id
1 'polypeptide(L)'
;YTVKPVLHPVTGEVLVEADTMILPDKAQEIDKILTDEWIKNGSDLKKLPKVAIRSILSCKTRHGVCAKCYGKNMASGNPVKLGEAVGIIAAQSIGEPGTQLTMRTFHSGGVATSDDITQGLPRVEELFEARRPKGQAVIAENSGVVTRTNNDREIIVTSADGETKSYAIPYGAKLKVDNGSKVEPGDPFTQGSINLQDMLRARGVKGVQDYVTKEVQSAYRNSGVDINDKHIEVIVRQMLRKVKIESQGSTDMLPGTLVDIFAYEDANQKTLENGGEPAKAKRTLLGITKAALATESFLSAASFQETARVLTDAAIKNKIDPLLGLKENVIIGKLIPAGTGMKIYKNITTAPVVDHPEKPITCTFEDKEFDDTLGDYDNE
;
A
#
# COMPACT_ATOMS: atom_id res chain seq x y z
N TYR A 1 -13.48 7.17 -5.33
CA TYR A 1 -14.90 6.76 -5.31
C TYR A 1 -15.39 6.64 -3.88
N THR A 2 -16.59 7.13 -3.61
CA THR A 2 -17.30 7.06 -2.33
C THR A 2 -17.76 5.62 -2.04
N VAL A 3 -17.74 5.20 -0.78
CA VAL A 3 -18.31 3.90 -0.34
C VAL A 3 -19.79 4.06 0.02
N LYS A 4 -20.12 5.20 0.64
CA LYS A 4 -21.47 5.58 1.07
C LYS A 4 -21.80 6.96 0.52
N PRO A 5 -23.07 7.33 0.37
CA PRO A 5 -23.42 8.69 0.00
C PRO A 5 -22.89 9.67 1.05
N VAL A 6 -22.37 10.79 0.59
CA VAL A 6 -21.93 11.88 1.46
C VAL A 6 -23.14 12.80 1.68
N LEU A 7 -23.55 12.91 2.92
CA LEU A 7 -24.69 13.70 3.31
C LEU A 7 -24.23 15.04 3.91
N HIS A 8 -24.99 16.09 3.66
CA HIS A 8 -24.83 17.36 4.34
C HIS A 8 -25.16 17.18 5.84
N PRO A 9 -24.29 17.59 6.77
CA PRO A 9 -24.44 17.29 8.20
C PRO A 9 -25.69 17.89 8.84
N VAL A 10 -26.24 18.97 8.29
CA VAL A 10 -27.42 19.67 8.83
C VAL A 10 -28.69 19.37 8.03
N THR A 11 -28.65 19.52 6.70
CA THR A 11 -29.85 19.38 5.86
C THR A 11 -30.16 17.91 5.51
N GLY A 12 -29.19 17.01 5.62
CA GLY A 12 -29.35 15.61 5.22
C GLY A 12 -29.39 15.39 3.70
N GLU A 13 -29.23 16.45 2.90
CA GLU A 13 -29.17 16.36 1.45
C GLU A 13 -27.95 15.57 0.98
N VAL A 14 -28.10 14.82 -0.10
CA VAL A 14 -27.02 14.04 -0.69
C VAL A 14 -26.10 14.97 -1.49
N LEU A 15 -24.90 15.23 -0.98
CA LEU A 15 -23.86 16.02 -1.68
C LEU A 15 -23.20 15.19 -2.79
N VAL A 16 -22.94 13.93 -2.55
CA VAL A 16 -22.37 12.98 -3.51
C VAL A 16 -23.00 11.61 -3.29
N GLU A 17 -23.43 10.97 -4.36
CA GLU A 17 -23.98 9.62 -4.32
C GLU A 17 -22.88 8.56 -3.99
N ALA A 18 -23.32 7.38 -3.58
CA ALA A 18 -22.42 6.25 -3.40
C ALA A 18 -21.81 5.83 -4.75
N ASP A 19 -20.59 5.27 -4.69
CA ASP A 19 -19.85 4.74 -5.85
C ASP A 19 -19.59 5.79 -6.96
N THR A 20 -19.53 7.06 -6.58
CA THR A 20 -19.24 8.19 -7.48
C THR A 20 -17.82 8.71 -7.27
N MET A 21 -17.13 9.07 -8.35
CA MET A 21 -15.80 9.65 -8.29
C MET A 21 -15.88 11.12 -7.86
N ILE A 22 -15.19 11.48 -6.78
CA ILE A 22 -15.09 12.87 -6.32
C ILE A 22 -14.02 13.57 -7.15
N LEU A 23 -14.43 14.58 -7.90
CA LEU A 23 -13.54 15.49 -8.63
C LEU A 23 -12.97 16.56 -7.67
N PRO A 24 -11.85 17.23 -8.02
CA PRO A 24 -11.20 18.23 -7.15
C PRO A 24 -12.14 19.35 -6.70
N ASP A 25 -12.96 19.89 -7.62
CA ASP A 25 -13.90 20.98 -7.33
C ASP A 25 -14.96 20.54 -6.31
N LYS A 26 -15.51 19.36 -6.52
CA LYS A 26 -16.45 18.73 -5.57
C LYS A 26 -15.81 18.42 -4.23
N ALA A 27 -14.53 18.02 -4.22
CA ALA A 27 -13.79 17.75 -2.99
C ALA A 27 -13.63 19.03 -2.15
N GLN A 28 -13.30 20.15 -2.79
CA GLN A 28 -13.20 21.45 -2.12
C GLN A 28 -14.53 21.95 -1.57
N GLU A 29 -15.62 21.75 -2.31
CA GLU A 29 -16.99 22.08 -1.86
C GLU A 29 -17.36 21.27 -0.60
N ILE A 30 -17.14 19.95 -0.63
CA ILE A 30 -17.41 19.07 0.51
C ILE A 30 -16.55 19.45 1.72
N ASP A 31 -15.26 19.71 1.49
CA ASP A 31 -14.34 20.09 2.55
C ASP A 31 -14.76 21.39 3.24
N LYS A 32 -15.14 22.41 2.49
CA LYS A 32 -15.68 23.66 3.04
C LYS A 32 -16.94 23.43 3.88
N ILE A 33 -17.93 22.71 3.35
CA ILE A 33 -19.19 22.43 4.06
C ILE A 33 -18.91 21.69 5.38
N LEU A 34 -18.09 20.63 5.33
CA LEU A 34 -17.79 19.81 6.50
C LEU A 34 -16.94 20.54 7.52
N THR A 35 -16.01 21.37 7.08
CA THR A 35 -15.14 22.18 7.96
C THR A 35 -15.92 23.29 8.63
N ASP A 36 -16.76 24.02 7.90
CA ASP A 36 -17.59 25.08 8.46
C ASP A 36 -18.54 24.55 9.56
N GLU A 37 -19.15 23.40 9.32
CA GLU A 37 -20.02 22.76 10.32
C GLU A 37 -19.23 22.21 11.51
N TRP A 38 -18.02 21.67 11.29
CA TRP A 38 -17.16 21.23 12.38
C TRP A 38 -16.72 22.39 13.28
N ILE A 39 -16.37 23.55 12.70
CA ILE A 39 -16.04 24.78 13.42
C ILE A 39 -17.23 25.25 14.26
N LYS A 40 -18.43 25.29 13.68
CA LYS A 40 -19.68 25.67 14.38
C LYS A 40 -19.97 24.75 15.57
N ASN A 41 -19.65 23.45 15.47
CA ASN A 41 -19.88 22.45 16.50
C ASN A 41 -18.76 22.35 17.57
N GLY A 42 -17.91 23.39 17.68
CA GLY A 42 -16.93 23.54 18.76
C GLY A 42 -15.58 22.86 18.50
N SER A 43 -15.25 22.53 17.24
CA SER A 43 -13.92 22.08 16.79
C SER A 43 -13.35 20.87 17.57
N ASP A 44 -14.20 19.95 18.03
CA ASP A 44 -13.76 18.75 18.73
C ASP A 44 -13.09 17.77 17.74
N LEU A 45 -11.79 17.52 17.92
CA LEU A 45 -11.00 16.62 17.07
C LEU A 45 -11.55 15.18 17.02
N LYS A 46 -12.27 14.75 18.05
CA LYS A 46 -12.89 13.41 18.07
C LYS A 46 -14.14 13.32 17.20
N LYS A 47 -14.75 14.45 16.86
CA LYS A 47 -15.95 14.56 16.05
C LYS A 47 -15.68 15.08 14.65
N LEU A 48 -14.43 15.00 14.16
CA LEU A 48 -14.07 15.36 12.80
C LEU A 48 -14.93 14.57 11.80
N PRO A 49 -15.64 15.25 10.88
CA PRO A 49 -16.44 14.57 9.88
C PRO A 49 -15.54 13.74 8.96
N LYS A 50 -15.96 12.52 8.65
CA LYS A 50 -15.18 11.57 7.84
C LYS A 50 -15.98 11.12 6.63
N VAL A 51 -15.38 11.19 5.46
CA VAL A 51 -15.93 10.65 4.23
C VAL A 51 -15.30 9.28 3.96
N ALA A 52 -16.14 8.25 3.81
CA ALA A 52 -15.67 6.90 3.50
C ALA A 52 -15.40 6.78 1.99
N ILE A 53 -14.14 6.60 1.62
CA ILE A 53 -13.70 6.41 0.24
C ILE A 53 -13.10 5.03 0.02
N ARG A 54 -13.08 4.58 -1.25
CA ARG A 54 -12.39 3.35 -1.63
C ARG A 54 -10.87 3.60 -1.65
N SER A 55 -10.11 2.63 -1.14
CA SER A 55 -8.65 2.65 -1.16
C SER A 55 -8.12 1.39 -1.83
N ILE A 56 -6.91 1.46 -2.34
CA ILE A 56 -6.16 0.33 -2.88
C ILE A 56 -5.92 -0.73 -1.80
N LEU A 57 -5.65 -0.30 -0.57
CA LEU A 57 -5.38 -1.18 0.57
C LEU A 57 -6.55 -2.11 0.90
N SER A 58 -7.79 -1.63 0.70
CA SER A 58 -9.01 -2.40 0.95
C SER A 58 -9.53 -3.14 -0.29
N CYS A 59 -8.82 -3.09 -1.42
CA CYS A 59 -9.24 -3.72 -2.66
C CYS A 59 -9.22 -5.25 -2.57
N LYS A 60 -10.35 -5.90 -2.88
CA LYS A 60 -10.53 -7.37 -2.80
C LYS A 60 -10.19 -8.11 -4.10
N THR A 61 -9.64 -7.42 -5.12
CA THR A 61 -9.28 -8.05 -6.40
C THR A 61 -8.09 -8.98 -6.20
N ARG A 62 -8.18 -10.19 -6.73
CA ARG A 62 -7.13 -11.23 -6.62
C ARG A 62 -5.86 -10.84 -7.38
N HIS A 63 -6.02 -10.36 -8.60
CA HIS A 63 -4.91 -9.92 -9.48
C HIS A 63 -5.06 -8.43 -9.76
N GLY A 64 -3.99 -7.68 -9.53
CA GLY A 64 -3.99 -6.23 -9.72
C GLY A 64 -4.86 -5.46 -8.73
N VAL A 65 -5.38 -4.33 -9.18
CA VAL A 65 -6.26 -3.42 -8.43
C VAL A 65 -7.45 -3.06 -9.31
N CYS A 66 -8.65 -2.99 -8.76
CA CYS A 66 -9.82 -2.60 -9.55
C CYS A 66 -9.80 -1.09 -9.86
N ALA A 67 -10.37 -0.71 -11.00
CA ALA A 67 -10.40 0.67 -11.47
C ALA A 67 -11.02 1.65 -10.43
N LYS A 68 -12.09 1.24 -9.76
CA LYS A 68 -12.75 2.08 -8.74
C LYS A 68 -11.89 2.29 -7.47
N CYS A 69 -11.11 1.28 -7.03
CA CYS A 69 -10.21 1.46 -5.89
C CYS A 69 -8.96 2.26 -6.25
N TYR A 70 -8.48 2.15 -7.48
CA TYR A 70 -7.37 2.97 -7.97
C TYR A 70 -7.79 4.40 -8.27
N GLY A 71 -8.99 4.57 -8.86
CA GLY A 71 -9.61 5.86 -9.13
C GLY A 71 -9.05 6.54 -10.37
N LYS A 72 -8.55 7.77 -10.20
CA LYS A 72 -8.08 8.65 -11.27
C LYS A 72 -6.69 8.25 -11.75
N ASN A 73 -6.47 8.24 -13.07
CA ASN A 73 -5.13 8.24 -13.66
C ASN A 73 -4.49 9.62 -13.44
N MET A 74 -3.27 9.65 -12.90
CA MET A 74 -2.61 10.90 -12.52
C MET A 74 -2.11 11.71 -13.72
N ALA A 75 -1.84 11.05 -14.85
CA ALA A 75 -1.38 11.72 -16.05
C ALA A 75 -2.52 12.38 -16.83
N SER A 76 -3.60 11.62 -17.11
CA SER A 76 -4.70 12.11 -17.94
C SER A 76 -5.82 12.83 -17.16
N GLY A 77 -5.86 12.66 -15.83
CA GLY A 77 -6.95 13.19 -15.02
C GLY A 77 -8.27 12.42 -15.10
N ASN A 78 -8.39 11.47 -15.99
CA ASN A 78 -9.58 10.65 -16.22
C ASN A 78 -9.60 9.40 -15.32
N PRO A 79 -10.73 8.69 -15.19
CA PRO A 79 -10.75 7.38 -14.55
C PRO A 79 -9.75 6.43 -15.21
N VAL A 80 -9.06 5.63 -14.38
CA VAL A 80 -8.06 4.65 -14.88
C VAL A 80 -8.71 3.65 -15.84
N LYS A 81 -8.05 3.38 -16.96
CA LYS A 81 -8.49 2.36 -17.93
C LYS A 81 -8.02 0.98 -17.47
N LEU A 82 -8.75 -0.06 -17.88
CA LEU A 82 -8.29 -1.44 -17.66
C LEU A 82 -7.02 -1.69 -18.47
N GLY A 83 -6.09 -2.43 -17.87
CA GLY A 83 -4.82 -2.77 -18.53
C GLY A 83 -3.67 -1.82 -18.25
N GLU A 84 -3.86 -0.79 -17.40
CA GLU A 84 -2.73 0.04 -16.96
C GLU A 84 -1.81 -0.73 -15.99
N ALA A 85 -0.51 -0.60 -16.21
CA ALA A 85 0.53 -1.24 -15.40
C ALA A 85 0.82 -0.43 -14.11
N VAL A 86 -0.19 -0.34 -13.23
CA VAL A 86 -0.16 0.53 -12.03
C VAL A 86 0.99 0.21 -11.07
N GLY A 87 1.47 -1.02 -11.04
CA GLY A 87 2.64 -1.41 -10.21
C GLY A 87 3.94 -0.82 -10.74
N ILE A 88 4.13 -0.80 -12.06
CA ILE A 88 5.30 -0.16 -12.71
C ILE A 88 5.24 1.35 -12.50
N ILE A 89 4.07 1.96 -12.70
CA ILE A 89 3.87 3.40 -12.45
C ILE A 89 4.20 3.75 -11.00
N ALA A 90 3.73 2.95 -10.03
CA ALA A 90 4.05 3.17 -8.63
C ALA A 90 5.55 3.09 -8.35
N ALA A 91 6.23 2.05 -8.87
CA ALA A 91 7.67 1.87 -8.68
C ALA A 91 8.47 3.03 -9.29
N GLN A 92 8.10 3.49 -10.50
CA GLN A 92 8.76 4.63 -11.16
C GLN A 92 8.51 5.93 -10.43
N SER A 93 7.26 6.19 -9.97
CA SER A 93 6.91 7.41 -9.23
C SER A 93 7.59 7.51 -7.86
N ILE A 94 7.92 6.38 -7.24
CA ILE A 94 8.69 6.32 -5.99
C ILE A 94 10.19 6.38 -6.27
N GLY A 95 10.66 5.72 -7.33
CA GLY A 95 12.08 5.59 -7.64
C GLY A 95 12.71 6.83 -8.27
N GLU A 96 11.99 7.54 -9.13
CA GLU A 96 12.51 8.76 -9.79
C GLU A 96 12.95 9.83 -8.78
N PRO A 97 12.13 10.27 -7.83
CA PRO A 97 12.56 11.24 -6.84
C PRO A 97 13.64 10.70 -5.88
N GLY A 98 13.71 9.37 -5.70
CA GLY A 98 14.73 8.72 -4.90
C GLY A 98 16.16 9.06 -5.34
N THR A 99 16.40 9.09 -6.65
CA THR A 99 17.70 9.47 -7.22
C THR A 99 18.04 10.93 -6.92
N GLN A 100 17.07 11.83 -6.94
CA GLN A 100 17.27 13.25 -6.60
C GLN A 100 17.54 13.46 -5.12
N LEU A 101 16.94 12.65 -4.26
CA LEU A 101 17.15 12.68 -2.81
C LEU A 101 18.57 12.26 -2.41
N THR A 102 19.15 11.24 -3.05
CA THR A 102 20.54 10.84 -2.81
C THR A 102 21.53 11.95 -3.17
N MET A 103 21.30 12.67 -4.26
CA MET A 103 22.17 13.79 -4.66
C MET A 103 22.12 14.94 -3.63
N ARG A 104 20.97 15.24 -3.03
CA ARG A 104 20.84 16.31 -2.02
C ARG A 104 21.46 15.95 -0.67
N THR A 105 21.42 14.70 -0.23
CA THR A 105 22.05 14.28 1.04
C THR A 105 23.57 14.33 1.01
N PHE A 106 24.19 14.18 -0.15
CA PHE A 106 25.64 14.37 -0.31
C PHE A 106 26.09 15.83 -0.23
N HIS A 107 25.20 16.79 -0.54
CA HIS A 107 25.50 18.22 -0.52
C HIS A 107 25.18 18.92 0.81
N SER A 108 24.36 18.33 1.64
CA SER A 108 24.06 18.83 2.98
C SER A 108 25.01 18.19 3.98
N GLY A 109 26.27 18.63 4.00
CA GLY A 109 27.25 18.30 5.02
C GLY A 109 26.84 18.88 6.39
N GLY A 110 25.68 18.51 6.88
CA GLY A 110 25.21 18.81 8.21
C GLY A 110 25.89 17.89 9.22
N VAL A 111 26.43 18.49 10.26
CA VAL A 111 26.97 17.85 11.45
C VAL A 111 26.01 16.71 11.87
N ALA A 112 26.51 15.48 11.90
CA ALA A 112 25.77 14.34 12.44
C ALA A 112 25.39 14.66 13.89
N THR A 113 24.14 15.07 14.08
CA THR A 113 23.58 15.15 15.43
C THR A 113 23.47 13.71 15.95
N SER A 114 23.82 13.53 17.20
CA SER A 114 23.96 12.25 17.92
C SER A 114 22.72 11.36 17.98
N ASP A 115 21.61 11.77 17.38
CA ASP A 115 20.40 10.98 17.24
C ASP A 115 20.46 10.27 15.87
N ASP A 116 20.85 9.00 15.88
CA ASP A 116 21.04 8.08 14.74
C ASP A 116 19.71 7.73 14.05
N ILE A 117 18.90 8.76 13.75
CA ILE A 117 17.62 8.64 13.06
C ILE A 117 17.93 8.67 11.56
N THR A 118 17.81 7.52 10.92
CA THR A 118 17.90 7.39 9.46
C THR A 118 16.85 8.28 8.80
N GLN A 119 17.30 9.29 8.05
CA GLN A 119 16.40 10.24 7.37
C GLN A 119 16.53 10.11 5.85
N GLY A 120 15.52 10.59 5.13
CA GLY A 120 15.50 10.59 3.68
C GLY A 120 15.37 9.20 3.06
N LEU A 121 16.08 8.97 1.95
CA LEU A 121 15.98 7.74 1.16
C LEU A 121 16.37 6.46 1.92
N PRO A 122 17.41 6.43 2.78
CA PRO A 122 17.72 5.25 3.59
C PRO A 122 16.56 4.84 4.51
N ARG A 123 15.76 5.80 4.98
CA ARG A 123 14.56 5.51 5.77
C ARG A 123 13.45 4.89 4.93
N VAL A 124 13.26 5.39 3.71
CA VAL A 124 12.29 4.81 2.77
C VAL A 124 12.65 3.36 2.43
N GLU A 125 13.94 3.09 2.17
CA GLU A 125 14.45 1.74 1.93
C GLU A 125 14.21 0.83 3.15
N GLU A 126 14.52 1.29 4.36
CA GLU A 126 14.30 0.56 5.60
C GLU A 126 12.81 0.18 5.79
N LEU A 127 11.90 1.10 5.48
CA LEU A 127 10.45 0.87 5.56
C LEU A 127 9.98 -0.14 4.53
N PHE A 128 10.36 -0.01 3.26
CA PHE A 128 9.95 -0.93 2.22
C PHE A 128 10.59 -2.32 2.35
N GLU A 129 11.81 -2.41 2.86
CA GLU A 129 12.43 -3.71 3.17
C GLU A 129 11.99 -4.29 4.53
N ALA A 130 11.15 -3.57 5.26
CA ALA A 130 10.70 -3.95 6.61
C ALA A 130 11.87 -4.38 7.52
N ARG A 131 13.01 -3.66 7.42
CA ARG A 131 14.19 -3.89 8.24
C ARG A 131 13.94 -3.38 9.65
N ARG A 132 14.61 -4.01 10.62
CA ARG A 132 14.60 -3.54 12.00
C ARG A 132 15.42 -2.25 12.09
N PRO A 133 14.83 -1.13 12.56
CA PRO A 133 15.53 0.13 12.67
C PRO A 133 16.63 0.07 13.76
N LYS A 134 17.75 0.78 13.54
CA LYS A 134 18.85 0.83 14.52
C LYS A 134 18.41 1.51 15.82
N GLY A 135 17.72 2.65 15.72
CA GLY A 135 17.12 3.38 16.86
C GLY A 135 15.65 2.98 17.05
N GLN A 136 15.40 1.70 17.39
CA GLN A 136 14.03 1.21 17.56
C GLN A 136 13.36 1.83 18.77
N ALA A 137 12.16 2.40 18.56
CA ALA A 137 11.26 2.83 19.64
C ALA A 137 10.64 1.61 20.34
N VAL A 138 10.54 1.68 21.66
CA VAL A 138 9.74 0.74 22.45
C VAL A 138 8.28 1.17 22.34
N ILE A 139 7.40 0.23 21.97
CA ILE A 139 5.97 0.48 21.75
C ILE A 139 5.10 -0.24 22.79
N ALA A 140 3.91 0.31 23.04
CA ALA A 140 2.90 -0.33 23.86
C ALA A 140 2.29 -1.53 23.10
N GLU A 141 2.20 -2.69 23.73
CA GLU A 141 1.49 -3.84 23.17
C GLU A 141 0.01 -3.83 23.58
N ASN A 142 -0.31 -3.34 24.80
CA ASN A 142 -1.66 -3.28 25.32
C ASN A 142 -2.06 -1.82 25.60
N SER A 143 -3.38 -1.56 25.60
CA SER A 143 -3.91 -0.27 26.06
C SER A 143 -3.84 -0.17 27.57
N GLY A 144 -3.55 1.03 28.09
CA GLY A 144 -3.52 1.23 29.53
C GLY A 144 -3.05 2.60 29.96
N VAL A 145 -2.80 2.73 31.25
CA VAL A 145 -2.22 3.94 31.85
C VAL A 145 -0.77 3.68 32.18
N VAL A 146 0.07 4.62 31.82
CA VAL A 146 1.52 4.56 32.02
C VAL A 146 1.88 4.93 33.44
N THR A 147 2.66 4.09 34.11
CA THR A 147 3.31 4.40 35.39
C THR A 147 4.83 4.28 35.20
N ARG A 148 5.55 5.35 35.44
CA ARG A 148 7.02 5.37 35.35
C ARG A 148 7.63 4.89 36.65
N THR A 149 8.67 4.10 36.58
CA THR A 149 9.51 3.75 37.71
C THR A 149 10.52 4.88 37.99
N ASN A 150 10.92 5.08 39.25
CA ASN A 150 11.80 6.16 39.69
C ASN A 150 13.13 6.32 38.95
N ASN A 151 13.57 5.30 38.22
CA ASN A 151 14.83 5.31 37.46
C ASN A 151 14.66 5.49 35.95
N ASP A 152 13.44 5.75 35.43
CA ASP A 152 13.11 5.85 33.98
C ASP A 152 13.61 4.66 33.11
N ARG A 153 13.97 3.55 33.72
CA ARG A 153 14.44 2.33 33.03
C ARG A 153 13.33 1.33 32.76
N GLU A 154 12.22 1.49 33.41
CA GLU A 154 11.06 0.62 33.28
C GLU A 154 9.78 1.45 33.24
N ILE A 155 8.95 1.13 32.27
CA ILE A 155 7.59 1.68 32.16
C ILE A 155 6.62 0.54 32.43
N ILE A 156 5.73 0.75 33.36
CA ILE A 156 4.66 -0.19 33.67
C ILE A 156 3.37 0.35 33.06
N VAL A 157 2.72 -0.45 32.26
CA VAL A 157 1.40 -0.14 31.71
C VAL A 157 0.37 -1.00 32.43
N THR A 158 -0.59 -0.34 33.05
CA THR A 158 -1.73 -1.00 33.70
C THR A 158 -2.93 -0.93 32.77
N SER A 159 -3.41 -2.09 32.33
CA SER A 159 -4.63 -2.21 31.52
C SER A 159 -5.87 -1.95 32.36
N ALA A 160 -7.01 -1.69 31.70
CA ALA A 160 -8.32 -1.55 32.36
C ALA A 160 -8.73 -2.82 33.13
N ASP A 161 -8.24 -3.99 32.70
CA ASP A 161 -8.50 -5.30 33.31
C ASP A 161 -7.59 -5.58 34.54
N GLY A 162 -6.73 -4.63 34.92
CA GLY A 162 -5.81 -4.77 36.06
C GLY A 162 -4.52 -5.52 35.72
N GLU A 163 -4.34 -5.99 34.48
CA GLU A 163 -3.08 -6.59 34.06
C GLU A 163 -1.99 -5.53 33.96
N THR A 164 -0.83 -5.82 34.53
CA THR A 164 0.34 -4.94 34.47
C THR A 164 1.41 -5.57 33.61
N LYS A 165 1.93 -4.79 32.64
CA LYS A 165 3.03 -5.22 31.78
C LYS A 165 4.19 -4.23 31.90
N SER A 166 5.38 -4.73 32.18
CA SER A 166 6.60 -3.92 32.28
C SER A 166 7.36 -3.90 30.94
N TYR A 167 7.88 -2.74 30.58
CA TYR A 167 8.66 -2.51 29.37
C TYR A 167 10.01 -1.93 29.75
N ALA A 168 11.10 -2.63 29.44
CA ALA A 168 12.45 -2.13 29.67
C ALA A 168 12.81 -1.03 28.67
N ILE A 169 13.32 0.07 29.15
CA ILE A 169 13.77 1.19 28.33
C ILE A 169 15.27 1.15 28.17
N PRO A 170 15.81 1.20 26.92
CA PRO A 170 17.23 1.26 26.66
C PRO A 170 17.86 2.49 27.31
N TYR A 171 19.10 2.36 27.78
CA TYR A 171 19.86 3.45 28.39
C TYR A 171 20.02 4.62 27.40
N GLY A 172 19.72 5.85 27.85
CA GLY A 172 19.83 7.05 27.01
C GLY A 172 18.65 7.31 26.08
N ALA A 173 17.63 6.43 26.03
CA ALA A 173 16.43 6.67 25.23
C ALA A 173 15.59 7.81 25.83
N LYS A 174 15.24 8.79 24.99
CA LYS A 174 14.36 9.91 25.38
C LYS A 174 12.91 9.41 25.41
N LEU A 175 12.24 9.61 26.55
CA LEU A 175 10.83 9.24 26.71
C LEU A 175 9.92 10.25 26.01
N LYS A 176 8.86 9.74 25.42
CA LYS A 176 7.81 10.51 24.72
C LYS A 176 6.51 10.60 25.51
N VAL A 177 6.34 9.74 26.52
CA VAL A 177 5.12 9.64 27.33
C VAL A 177 5.37 10.12 28.75
N ASP A 178 4.37 10.75 29.34
CA ASP A 178 4.40 11.20 30.73
C ASP A 178 3.71 10.22 31.67
N ASN A 179 4.02 10.31 32.97
CA ASN A 179 3.38 9.50 33.99
C ASN A 179 1.86 9.80 34.02
N GLY A 180 1.03 8.78 34.05
CA GLY A 180 -0.43 8.88 33.97
C GLY A 180 -1.00 9.05 32.55
N SER A 181 -0.17 9.09 31.52
CA SER A 181 -0.65 9.15 30.12
C SER A 181 -1.40 7.87 29.75
N LYS A 182 -2.52 8.02 29.03
CA LYS A 182 -3.22 6.90 28.42
C LYS A 182 -2.51 6.56 27.10
N VAL A 183 -2.23 5.27 26.90
CA VAL A 183 -1.60 4.75 25.69
C VAL A 183 -2.48 3.71 25.03
N GLU A 184 -2.45 3.71 23.70
CA GLU A 184 -3.07 2.69 22.87
C GLU A 184 -2.01 1.70 22.36
N PRO A 185 -2.41 0.48 21.94
CA PRO A 185 -1.47 -0.46 21.35
C PRO A 185 -0.75 0.17 20.14
N GLY A 186 0.58 0.06 20.10
CA GLY A 186 1.43 0.64 19.06
C GLY A 186 1.88 2.06 19.29
N ASP A 187 1.50 2.73 20.38
CA ASP A 187 2.05 4.03 20.73
C ASP A 187 3.50 3.90 21.20
N PRO A 188 4.41 4.77 20.74
CA PRO A 188 5.81 4.72 21.14
C PRO A 188 6.02 5.36 22.51
N PHE A 189 6.70 4.64 23.41
CA PHE A 189 7.15 5.16 24.70
C PHE A 189 8.41 6.01 24.58
N THR A 190 9.28 5.65 23.61
CA THR A 190 10.55 6.34 23.39
C THR A 190 10.59 7.01 22.02
N GLN A 191 11.47 8.01 21.88
CA GLN A 191 11.79 8.55 20.56
C GLN A 191 12.50 7.48 19.73
N GLY A 192 12.27 7.48 18.44
CA GLY A 192 12.85 6.54 17.49
C GLY A 192 11.85 6.01 16.48
N SER A 193 12.35 5.17 15.60
CA SER A 193 11.58 4.54 14.55
C SER A 193 10.89 3.26 15.04
N ILE A 194 9.63 3.06 14.69
CA ILE A 194 8.88 1.86 15.08
C ILE A 194 9.25 0.69 14.18
N ASN A 195 9.44 -0.47 14.77
CA ASN A 195 9.60 -1.72 14.02
C ASN A 195 8.25 -2.17 13.47
N LEU A 196 8.17 -2.37 12.17
CA LEU A 196 6.92 -2.72 11.48
C LEU A 196 6.35 -4.09 11.91
N GLN A 197 7.21 -5.04 12.29
CA GLN A 197 6.76 -6.35 12.78
C GLN A 197 6.05 -6.22 14.15
N ASP A 198 6.55 -5.36 15.02
CA ASP A 198 5.96 -5.11 16.33
C ASP A 198 4.66 -4.31 16.18
N MET A 199 4.62 -3.34 15.25
CA MET A 199 3.40 -2.63 14.88
C MET A 199 2.32 -3.58 14.35
N LEU A 200 2.71 -4.57 13.52
CA LEU A 200 1.77 -5.58 13.02
C LEU A 200 1.17 -6.43 14.15
N ARG A 201 1.96 -6.72 15.19
CA ARG A 201 1.46 -7.45 16.37
C ARG A 201 0.53 -6.61 17.23
N ALA A 202 0.88 -5.33 17.43
CA ALA A 202 0.15 -4.42 18.32
C ALA A 202 -1.14 -3.86 17.70
N ARG A 203 -1.07 -3.32 16.47
CA ARG A 203 -2.18 -2.65 15.77
C ARG A 203 -2.75 -3.41 14.58
N GLY A 204 -2.15 -4.53 14.23
CA GLY A 204 -2.57 -5.32 13.06
C GLY A 204 -2.23 -4.67 11.73
N VAL A 205 -2.87 -5.19 10.68
CA VAL A 205 -2.58 -4.81 9.28
C VAL A 205 -2.80 -3.31 9.03
N LYS A 206 -3.92 -2.76 9.50
CA LYS A 206 -4.27 -1.35 9.29
C LYS A 206 -3.25 -0.41 9.91
N GLY A 207 -2.79 -0.70 11.13
CA GLY A 207 -1.77 0.11 11.80
C GLY A 207 -0.46 0.18 11.02
N VAL A 208 -0.04 -0.94 10.42
CA VAL A 208 1.16 -0.98 9.56
C VAL A 208 0.95 -0.17 8.29
N GLN A 209 -0.20 -0.31 7.63
CA GLN A 209 -0.53 0.42 6.41
C GLN A 209 -0.50 1.93 6.63
N ASP A 210 -1.19 2.41 7.66
CA ASP A 210 -1.25 3.83 8.01
C ASP A 210 0.14 4.37 8.39
N TYR A 211 0.91 3.59 9.17
CA TYR A 211 2.25 3.99 9.61
C TYR A 211 3.23 4.09 8.43
N VAL A 212 3.32 3.06 7.58
CA VAL A 212 4.24 3.06 6.44
C VAL A 212 3.90 4.18 5.46
N THR A 213 2.62 4.36 5.13
CA THR A 213 2.20 5.44 4.22
C THR A 213 2.58 6.80 4.78
N LYS A 214 2.32 7.06 6.07
CA LYS A 214 2.65 8.32 6.73
C LYS A 214 4.15 8.58 6.78
N GLU A 215 4.96 7.59 7.17
CA GLU A 215 6.40 7.74 7.29
C GLU A 215 7.09 7.95 5.93
N VAL A 216 6.67 7.19 4.90
CA VAL A 216 7.20 7.37 3.54
C VAL A 216 6.84 8.74 3.00
N GLN A 217 5.57 9.18 3.16
CA GLN A 217 5.14 10.52 2.78
C GLN A 217 5.93 11.61 3.51
N SER A 218 6.17 11.45 4.81
CA SER A 218 6.97 12.39 5.59
C SER A 218 8.40 12.49 5.06
N ALA A 219 9.03 11.37 4.72
CA ALA A 219 10.37 11.34 4.16
C ALA A 219 10.47 12.10 2.83
N TYR A 220 9.49 11.91 1.93
CA TYR A 220 9.46 12.62 0.65
C TYR A 220 9.11 14.10 0.80
N ARG A 221 8.10 14.45 1.60
CA ARG A 221 7.71 15.85 1.84
C ARG A 221 8.82 16.67 2.50
N ASN A 222 9.55 16.10 3.44
CA ASN A 222 10.72 16.75 4.06
C ASN A 222 11.81 17.07 3.04
N SER A 223 11.82 16.36 1.93
CA SER A 223 12.75 16.60 0.80
C SER A 223 12.14 17.46 -0.32
N GLY A 224 10.92 17.98 -0.11
CA GLY A 224 10.24 18.86 -1.08
C GLY A 224 9.61 18.12 -2.26
N VAL A 225 9.41 16.81 -2.16
CA VAL A 225 8.77 15.98 -3.19
C VAL A 225 7.39 15.56 -2.71
N ASP A 226 6.38 15.73 -3.56
CA ASP A 226 5.03 15.28 -3.30
C ASP A 226 4.71 14.05 -4.16
N ILE A 227 4.37 12.93 -3.50
CA ILE A 227 4.00 11.67 -4.13
C ILE A 227 2.57 11.33 -3.71
N ASN A 228 1.74 10.87 -4.65
CA ASN A 228 0.39 10.46 -4.30
C ASN A 228 0.41 9.15 -3.49
N ASP A 229 -0.38 9.10 -2.43
CA ASP A 229 -0.49 7.96 -1.50
C ASP A 229 -0.77 6.63 -2.21
N LYS A 230 -1.52 6.66 -3.33
CA LYS A 230 -1.87 5.45 -4.08
C LYS A 230 -0.66 4.63 -4.55
N HIS A 231 0.46 5.29 -4.87
CA HIS A 231 1.69 4.61 -5.30
C HIS A 231 2.31 3.83 -4.14
N ILE A 232 2.29 4.42 -2.96
CA ILE A 232 2.76 3.77 -1.72
C ILE A 232 1.81 2.64 -1.34
N GLU A 233 0.50 2.88 -1.40
CA GLU A 233 -0.54 1.89 -1.08
C GLU A 233 -0.45 0.62 -1.94
N VAL A 234 -0.13 0.74 -3.24
CA VAL A 234 0.09 -0.40 -4.14
C VAL A 234 1.21 -1.30 -3.62
N ILE A 235 2.34 -0.71 -3.23
CA ILE A 235 3.50 -1.46 -2.72
C ILE A 235 3.18 -2.10 -1.36
N VAL A 236 2.64 -1.32 -0.42
CA VAL A 236 2.30 -1.79 0.94
C VAL A 236 1.27 -2.94 0.89
N ARG A 237 0.30 -2.87 -0.03
CA ARG A 237 -0.66 -3.97 -0.25
C ARG A 237 0.06 -5.26 -0.64
N GLN A 238 1.07 -5.21 -1.50
CA GLN A 238 1.84 -6.39 -1.89
C GLN A 238 2.72 -6.93 -0.74
N MET A 239 3.29 -6.05 0.09
CA MET A 239 4.07 -6.45 1.26
C MET A 239 3.25 -7.25 2.29
N LEU A 240 1.93 -7.01 2.36
CA LEU A 240 1.00 -7.64 3.31
C LEU A 240 0.14 -8.75 2.70
N ARG A 241 0.45 -9.18 1.48
CA ARG A 241 -0.37 -10.16 0.75
C ARG A 241 -0.22 -11.60 1.24
N LYS A 242 0.89 -11.92 1.90
CA LYS A 242 1.19 -13.28 2.34
C LYS A 242 0.77 -13.55 3.78
N VAL A 243 0.38 -14.81 4.02
CA VAL A 243 0.08 -15.35 5.35
C VAL A 243 0.98 -16.54 5.64
N LYS A 244 1.38 -16.69 6.90
CA LYS A 244 2.12 -17.86 7.38
C LYS A 244 1.15 -18.81 8.05
N ILE A 245 1.10 -20.06 7.61
CA ILE A 245 0.24 -21.10 8.19
C ILE A 245 0.79 -21.47 9.56
N GLU A 246 -0.06 -21.44 10.58
CA GLU A 246 0.24 -21.87 11.95
C GLU A 246 -0.27 -23.29 12.20
N SER A 247 -1.51 -23.58 11.79
CA SER A 247 -2.14 -24.89 11.91
C SER A 247 -2.81 -25.29 10.60
N GLN A 248 -2.59 -26.51 10.20
CA GLN A 248 -3.08 -27.06 8.93
C GLN A 248 -4.61 -27.26 8.92
N GLY A 249 -5.24 -27.60 10.06
CA GLY A 249 -6.61 -28.06 10.10
C GLY A 249 -6.81 -29.28 9.20
N SER A 250 -7.90 -29.30 8.43
CA SER A 250 -8.21 -30.34 7.43
C SER A 250 -7.77 -29.95 6.01
N THR A 251 -6.89 -28.94 5.85
CA THR A 251 -6.38 -28.50 4.55
C THR A 251 -5.05 -29.16 4.19
N ASP A 252 -4.68 -29.15 2.90
CA ASP A 252 -3.36 -29.64 2.43
C ASP A 252 -2.22 -28.64 2.64
N MET A 253 -2.44 -27.57 3.42
CA MET A 253 -1.46 -26.52 3.64
C MET A 253 -0.50 -26.90 4.77
N LEU A 254 0.81 -26.96 4.45
CA LEU A 254 1.81 -27.30 5.45
C LEU A 254 2.06 -26.17 6.45
N PRO A 255 2.11 -26.43 7.76
CA PRO A 255 2.48 -25.46 8.78
C PRO A 255 3.84 -24.81 8.50
N GLY A 256 3.95 -23.51 8.78
CA GLY A 256 5.17 -22.74 8.55
C GLY A 256 5.36 -22.22 7.13
N THR A 257 4.57 -22.64 6.15
CA THR A 257 4.65 -22.16 4.77
C THR A 257 4.02 -20.77 4.60
N LEU A 258 4.56 -20.00 3.64
CA LEU A 258 4.00 -18.71 3.21
C LEU A 258 3.07 -18.93 2.02
N VAL A 259 1.81 -18.61 2.19
CA VAL A 259 0.76 -18.78 1.18
C VAL A 259 0.14 -17.42 0.85
N ASP A 260 -0.39 -17.27 -0.35
CA ASP A 260 -1.17 -16.09 -0.74
C ASP A 260 -2.50 -16.09 0.03
N ILE A 261 -2.95 -14.89 0.45
CA ILE A 261 -4.16 -14.77 1.26
C ILE A 261 -5.39 -15.32 0.53
N PHE A 262 -5.50 -15.07 -0.78
CA PHE A 262 -6.67 -15.54 -1.54
C PHE A 262 -6.67 -17.06 -1.71
N ALA A 263 -5.48 -17.66 -1.91
CA ALA A 263 -5.34 -19.12 -1.94
C ALA A 263 -5.69 -19.76 -0.59
N TYR A 264 -5.30 -19.09 0.52
CA TYR A 264 -5.67 -19.51 1.87
C TYR A 264 -7.18 -19.39 2.12
N GLU A 265 -7.80 -18.28 1.72
CA GLU A 265 -9.26 -18.10 1.86
C GLU A 265 -10.04 -19.12 1.03
N ASP A 266 -9.61 -19.39 -0.21
CA ASP A 266 -10.25 -20.40 -1.09
C ASP A 266 -10.15 -21.82 -0.53
N ALA A 267 -8.98 -22.19 0.01
CA ALA A 267 -8.80 -23.50 0.61
C ALA A 267 -9.65 -23.66 1.87
N ASN A 268 -9.70 -22.66 2.72
CA ASN A 268 -10.55 -22.67 3.91
C ASN A 268 -12.04 -22.73 3.56
N GLN A 269 -12.47 -21.99 2.55
CA GLN A 269 -13.85 -22.02 2.09
C GLN A 269 -14.24 -23.45 1.62
N LYS A 270 -13.41 -24.07 0.77
CA LYS A 270 -13.62 -25.45 0.32
C LYS A 270 -13.66 -26.45 1.48
N THR A 271 -12.79 -26.27 2.47
CA THR A 271 -12.75 -27.15 3.65
C THR A 271 -14.00 -26.99 4.49
N LEU A 272 -14.50 -25.76 4.67
CA LEU A 272 -15.77 -25.51 5.39
C LEU A 272 -16.97 -26.08 4.65
N GLU A 273 -17.03 -25.98 3.31
CA GLU A 273 -18.07 -26.59 2.49
C GLU A 273 -18.09 -28.12 2.63
N ASN A 274 -16.92 -28.74 2.84
CA ASN A 274 -16.77 -30.17 3.09
C ASN A 274 -16.96 -30.57 4.58
N GLY A 275 -17.26 -29.60 5.47
CA GLY A 275 -17.47 -29.85 6.90
C GLY A 275 -16.18 -30.10 7.71
N GLY A 276 -14.99 -29.75 7.17
CA GLY A 276 -13.71 -29.89 7.85
C GLY A 276 -13.32 -28.66 8.67
N GLU A 277 -12.24 -28.77 9.46
CA GLU A 277 -11.67 -27.66 10.21
C GLU A 277 -10.82 -26.76 9.27
N PRO A 278 -11.02 -25.42 9.29
CA PRO A 278 -10.20 -24.51 8.50
C PRO A 278 -8.78 -24.40 9.06
N ALA A 279 -7.81 -24.16 8.19
CA ALA A 279 -6.45 -23.84 8.59
C ALA A 279 -6.39 -22.49 9.33
N LYS A 280 -5.45 -22.37 10.28
CA LYS A 280 -5.18 -21.10 10.97
C LYS A 280 -3.88 -20.51 10.45
N ALA A 281 -3.91 -19.23 10.14
CA ALA A 281 -2.75 -18.52 9.62
C ALA A 281 -2.64 -17.12 10.22
N LYS A 282 -1.39 -16.60 10.25
CA LYS A 282 -1.08 -15.25 10.70
C LYS A 282 -0.61 -14.39 9.54
N ARG A 283 -1.11 -13.17 9.45
CA ARG A 283 -0.61 -12.18 8.49
C ARG A 283 0.87 -11.93 8.71
N THR A 284 1.62 -11.92 7.62
CA THR A 284 3.07 -11.68 7.64
C THR A 284 3.39 -10.48 6.77
N LEU A 285 4.19 -9.57 7.31
CA LEU A 285 4.75 -8.46 6.54
C LEU A 285 6.08 -8.91 5.93
N LEU A 286 6.19 -8.79 4.63
CA LEU A 286 7.42 -9.06 3.88
C LEU A 286 8.01 -7.74 3.36
N GLY A 287 9.33 -7.60 3.39
CA GLY A 287 10.02 -6.56 2.63
C GLY A 287 9.85 -6.78 1.13
N ILE A 288 10.02 -5.72 0.33
CA ILE A 288 9.79 -5.78 -1.13
C ILE A 288 10.63 -6.85 -1.82
N THR A 289 11.89 -7.01 -1.43
CA THR A 289 12.78 -8.06 -1.97
C THR A 289 12.24 -9.46 -1.67
N LYS A 290 11.85 -9.72 -0.42
CA LYS A 290 11.28 -11.02 -0.04
C LYS A 290 9.91 -11.25 -0.68
N ALA A 291 9.08 -10.22 -0.80
CA ALA A 291 7.79 -10.29 -1.45
C ALA A 291 7.94 -10.61 -2.95
N ALA A 292 8.95 -10.03 -3.62
CA ALA A 292 9.26 -10.29 -5.04
C ALA A 292 9.74 -11.73 -5.28
N LEU A 293 10.47 -12.34 -4.33
CA LEU A 293 10.89 -13.74 -4.41
C LEU A 293 9.77 -14.73 -4.01
N ALA A 294 8.82 -14.29 -3.19
CA ALA A 294 7.69 -15.10 -2.73
C ALA A 294 6.47 -15.06 -3.69
N THR A 295 6.65 -14.62 -4.93
CA THR A 295 5.59 -14.59 -5.95
C THR A 295 5.20 -16.00 -6.40
N GLU A 296 4.01 -16.15 -6.99
CA GLU A 296 3.55 -17.42 -7.56
C GLU A 296 4.33 -17.77 -8.83
N SER A 297 4.69 -16.75 -9.61
CA SER A 297 5.50 -16.92 -10.81
C SER A 297 6.97 -17.19 -10.48
N PHE A 298 7.43 -18.40 -10.71
CA PHE A 298 8.85 -18.73 -10.50
C PHE A 298 9.75 -18.10 -11.58
N LEU A 299 9.25 -17.84 -12.78
CA LEU A 299 10.00 -17.14 -13.83
C LEU A 299 10.30 -15.70 -13.43
N SER A 300 9.31 -15.00 -12.88
CA SER A 300 9.47 -13.64 -12.37
C SER A 300 10.48 -13.60 -11.22
N ALA A 301 10.39 -14.51 -10.27
CA ALA A 301 11.30 -14.60 -9.13
C ALA A 301 12.75 -14.94 -9.59
N ALA A 302 12.92 -15.92 -10.47
CA ALA A 302 14.23 -16.34 -10.99
C ALA A 302 14.95 -15.24 -11.76
N SER A 303 14.22 -14.39 -12.46
CA SER A 303 14.81 -13.26 -13.19
C SER A 303 15.19 -12.06 -12.33
N PHE A 304 14.84 -12.09 -11.04
CA PHE A 304 15.16 -11.01 -10.09
C PHE A 304 16.46 -11.32 -9.33
N GLN A 305 16.48 -12.36 -8.53
CA GLN A 305 17.64 -12.79 -7.73
C GLN A 305 17.60 -14.30 -7.48
N GLU A 306 18.73 -14.88 -7.05
CA GLU A 306 18.85 -16.28 -6.64
C GLU A 306 18.34 -17.28 -7.71
N THR A 307 18.65 -17.04 -8.98
CA THR A 307 18.12 -17.79 -10.13
C THR A 307 18.22 -19.31 -9.96
N ALA A 308 19.40 -19.82 -9.60
CA ALA A 308 19.64 -21.26 -9.44
C ALA A 308 18.74 -21.87 -8.36
N ARG A 309 18.64 -21.22 -7.20
CA ARG A 309 17.81 -21.67 -6.08
C ARG A 309 16.34 -21.70 -6.44
N VAL A 310 15.84 -20.62 -7.04
CA VAL A 310 14.42 -20.48 -7.41
C VAL A 310 14.04 -21.53 -8.45
N LEU A 311 14.87 -21.74 -9.48
CA LEU A 311 14.62 -22.74 -10.51
C LEU A 311 14.69 -24.17 -9.96
N THR A 312 15.65 -24.47 -9.08
CA THR A 312 15.74 -25.77 -8.42
C THR A 312 14.51 -26.04 -7.56
N ASP A 313 14.09 -25.08 -6.75
CA ASP A 313 12.87 -25.19 -5.92
C ASP A 313 11.61 -25.38 -6.78
N ALA A 314 11.53 -24.70 -7.91
CA ALA A 314 10.41 -24.82 -8.84
C ALA A 314 10.36 -26.20 -9.51
N ALA A 315 11.53 -26.72 -9.91
CA ALA A 315 11.66 -28.05 -10.50
C ALA A 315 11.28 -29.16 -9.51
N ILE A 316 11.82 -29.11 -8.28
CA ILE A 316 11.52 -30.10 -7.24
C ILE A 316 10.02 -30.11 -6.88
N LYS A 317 9.40 -28.94 -6.82
CA LYS A 317 7.98 -28.78 -6.46
C LYS A 317 7.02 -28.90 -7.66
N ASN A 318 7.52 -29.19 -8.85
CA ASN A 318 6.74 -29.24 -10.10
C ASN A 318 5.82 -28.03 -10.28
N LYS A 319 6.37 -26.82 -10.07
CA LYS A 319 5.57 -25.59 -10.15
C LYS A 319 5.18 -25.28 -11.60
N ILE A 320 3.94 -24.86 -11.76
CA ILE A 320 3.41 -24.34 -13.03
C ILE A 320 3.29 -22.83 -12.91
N ASP A 321 3.83 -22.07 -13.88
CA ASP A 321 3.69 -20.63 -13.93
C ASP A 321 2.42 -20.24 -14.67
N PRO A 322 1.49 -19.50 -14.04
CA PRO A 322 0.23 -19.14 -14.67
C PRO A 322 0.35 -18.00 -15.68
N LEU A 323 1.53 -17.39 -15.85
CA LEU A 323 1.82 -16.29 -16.80
C LEU A 323 0.86 -15.09 -16.68
N LEU A 324 0.52 -14.71 -15.46
CA LEU A 324 -0.44 -13.63 -15.17
C LEU A 324 0.21 -12.25 -15.09
N GLY A 325 1.50 -12.18 -14.80
CA GLY A 325 2.22 -10.92 -14.67
C GLY A 325 2.83 -10.42 -15.98
N LEU A 326 3.49 -9.27 -15.91
CA LEU A 326 4.12 -8.64 -17.06
C LEU A 326 5.46 -9.30 -17.40
N LYS A 327 6.29 -9.53 -16.38
CA LYS A 327 7.69 -9.94 -16.52
C LYS A 327 7.85 -11.33 -17.14
N GLU A 328 7.08 -12.31 -16.67
CA GLU A 328 7.08 -13.67 -17.20
C GLU A 328 6.63 -13.73 -18.67
N ASN A 329 5.66 -12.91 -19.07
CA ASN A 329 5.21 -12.84 -20.46
C ASN A 329 6.28 -12.22 -21.36
N VAL A 330 7.00 -11.20 -20.88
CA VAL A 330 8.14 -10.60 -21.58
C VAL A 330 9.26 -11.62 -21.79
N ILE A 331 9.61 -12.40 -20.76
CA ILE A 331 10.66 -13.42 -20.83
C ILE A 331 10.35 -14.48 -21.89
N ILE A 332 9.08 -14.91 -21.98
CA ILE A 332 8.65 -15.93 -22.94
C ILE A 332 8.41 -15.35 -24.36
N GLY A 333 8.40 -14.01 -24.51
CA GLY A 333 8.12 -13.34 -25.78
C GLY A 333 6.64 -13.28 -26.14
N LYS A 334 5.73 -13.39 -25.16
CA LYS A 334 4.30 -13.17 -25.32
C LYS A 334 3.93 -11.72 -25.10
N LEU A 335 2.77 -11.30 -25.64
CA LEU A 335 2.20 -10.00 -25.34
C LEU A 335 1.92 -9.91 -23.83
N ILE A 336 2.29 -8.79 -23.23
CA ILE A 336 2.02 -8.52 -21.82
C ILE A 336 0.52 -8.38 -21.58
N PRO A 337 -0.01 -8.82 -20.44
CA PRO A 337 -1.43 -8.66 -20.09
C PRO A 337 -1.74 -7.22 -19.63
N ALA A 338 -1.30 -6.24 -20.41
CA ALA A 338 -1.50 -4.81 -20.19
C ALA A 338 -1.63 -4.10 -21.54
N GLY A 339 -2.31 -2.96 -21.59
CA GLY A 339 -2.53 -2.20 -22.81
C GLY A 339 -3.19 -3.06 -23.91
N THR A 340 -2.63 -3.01 -25.11
CA THR A 340 -3.14 -3.77 -26.28
C THR A 340 -2.99 -5.29 -26.17
N GLY A 341 -2.16 -5.80 -25.26
CA GLY A 341 -1.99 -7.23 -25.01
C GLY A 341 -3.10 -7.87 -24.16
N MET A 342 -4.07 -7.10 -23.70
CA MET A 342 -5.20 -7.63 -22.94
C MET A 342 -6.11 -8.51 -23.77
N LYS A 343 -6.74 -9.49 -23.11
CA LYS A 343 -7.67 -10.43 -23.74
C LYS A 343 -8.83 -9.74 -24.49
N ILE A 344 -9.26 -8.57 -24.02
CA ILE A 344 -10.32 -7.77 -24.67
C ILE A 344 -9.96 -7.44 -26.12
N TYR A 345 -8.70 -7.12 -26.38
CA TYR A 345 -8.24 -6.74 -27.73
C TYR A 345 -7.93 -7.93 -28.63
N LYS A 346 -7.80 -9.15 -28.09
CA LYS A 346 -7.55 -10.37 -28.89
C LYS A 346 -8.72 -10.79 -29.73
N ASN A 347 -9.93 -10.41 -29.35
CA ASN A 347 -11.17 -10.81 -30.03
C ASN A 347 -11.69 -9.73 -31.00
N ILE A 348 -10.91 -8.66 -31.22
CA ILE A 348 -11.27 -7.63 -32.19
C ILE A 348 -10.92 -8.14 -33.59
N THR A 349 -11.93 -8.38 -34.37
CA THR A 349 -11.79 -8.68 -35.81
C THR A 349 -11.85 -7.39 -36.61
N THR A 350 -10.82 -7.12 -37.40
CA THR A 350 -10.83 -5.98 -38.32
C THR A 350 -11.67 -6.39 -39.57
N ALA A 351 -12.71 -5.62 -39.87
CA ALA A 351 -13.39 -5.69 -41.12
C ALA A 351 -12.62 -4.89 -42.19
N PRO A 352 -12.50 -5.34 -43.42
CA PRO A 352 -11.93 -4.53 -44.50
C PRO A 352 -12.76 -3.25 -44.61
N VAL A 353 -12.08 -2.11 -44.68
CA VAL A 353 -12.73 -0.84 -44.96
C VAL A 353 -13.28 -0.95 -46.40
N VAL A 354 -14.59 -1.08 -46.52
CA VAL A 354 -15.24 -0.93 -47.82
C VAL A 354 -15.25 0.58 -48.06
N ASP A 355 -14.47 1.03 -49.04
CA ASP A 355 -14.48 2.41 -49.50
C ASP A 355 -15.89 2.78 -49.97
N HIS A 356 -16.70 3.28 -49.07
CA HIS A 356 -17.85 4.07 -49.39
C HIS A 356 -17.39 5.52 -49.52
N PRO A 357 -17.43 6.11 -50.73
CA PRO A 357 -16.87 7.46 -50.95
C PRO A 357 -17.61 8.61 -50.25
N GLU A 358 -18.59 8.35 -49.40
CA GLU A 358 -19.44 9.44 -48.90
C GLU A 358 -19.69 9.49 -47.37
N LYS A 359 -19.06 8.64 -46.57
CA LYS A 359 -19.13 8.84 -45.07
C LYS A 359 -17.82 8.52 -44.40
N PRO A 360 -17.19 9.49 -43.73
CA PRO A 360 -16.06 9.18 -42.87
C PRO A 360 -16.54 8.24 -41.77
N ILE A 361 -15.84 7.12 -41.57
CA ILE A 361 -16.06 6.24 -40.43
C ILE A 361 -15.61 7.03 -39.19
N THR A 362 -16.55 7.67 -38.55
CA THR A 362 -16.34 8.18 -37.18
C THR A 362 -16.26 6.98 -36.28
N CYS A 363 -15.04 6.55 -35.97
CA CYS A 363 -14.82 5.77 -34.77
C CYS A 363 -15.30 6.67 -33.62
N THR A 364 -16.39 6.32 -32.99
CA THR A 364 -16.86 6.96 -31.76
C THR A 364 -15.99 6.53 -30.57
N PHE A 365 -14.70 6.80 -30.67
CA PHE A 365 -13.91 7.18 -29.54
C PHE A 365 -14.02 8.70 -29.50
N GLU A 366 -14.63 9.26 -28.48
CA GLU A 366 -14.50 10.68 -28.15
C GLU A 366 -13.05 10.93 -27.72
N ASP A 367 -12.13 10.90 -28.68
CA ASP A 367 -10.82 11.50 -28.52
C ASP A 367 -11.01 12.98 -28.80
N LYS A 368 -11.03 13.76 -27.73
CA LYS A 368 -10.79 15.19 -27.82
C LYS A 368 -9.41 15.36 -28.48
N GLU A 369 -9.43 16.11 -29.57
CA GLU A 369 -8.34 16.49 -30.43
C GLU A 369 -7.01 16.64 -29.70
N PHE A 370 -6.03 15.83 -30.10
CA PHE A 370 -4.64 16.11 -29.88
C PHE A 370 -4.26 17.20 -30.91
N ASP A 371 -4.02 18.40 -30.44
CA ASP A 371 -3.56 19.53 -31.25
C ASP A 371 -2.10 19.25 -31.62
N ASP A 372 -1.89 18.71 -32.83
CA ASP A 372 -0.56 18.53 -33.43
C ASP A 372 0.01 19.88 -33.90
N THR A 373 0.40 20.74 -32.97
CA THR A 373 1.34 21.83 -33.24
C THR A 373 2.75 21.40 -32.81
N LEU A 374 3.30 20.38 -33.43
CA LEU A 374 4.75 20.22 -33.53
C LEU A 374 5.21 20.90 -34.80
N GLY A 375 5.68 22.14 -34.61
CA GLY A 375 6.32 22.92 -35.67
C GLY A 375 7.51 22.18 -36.27
N ASP A 376 7.60 22.27 -37.58
CA ASP A 376 8.73 21.88 -38.40
C ASP A 376 10.05 22.43 -37.82
N TYR A 377 10.94 21.52 -37.43
CA TYR A 377 12.36 21.84 -37.31
C TYR A 377 12.99 21.56 -38.65
N ASP A 378 13.00 22.59 -39.51
CA ASP A 378 13.88 22.62 -40.66
C ASP A 378 15.33 22.66 -40.22
N ASN A 379 16.13 21.89 -40.95
CA ASN A 379 17.56 21.80 -40.94
C ASN A 379 18.29 23.17 -40.96
N GLU A 380 19.24 23.36 -40.03
CA GLU A 380 20.59 23.88 -40.35
C GLU A 380 21.61 23.31 -39.35
#